data_00b1ebdb6ada5e14ee705fbed39df884
#
_entry.id   00b1ebdb6ada5e14ee705fbed39df884
#
_cell.length_a   1.000
_cell.length_b   1.000
_cell.length_c   1.000
_cell.angle_alpha   90.00
_cell.angle_beta   90.00
_cell.angle_gamma   90.00
#
_symmetry.space_group_name_H-M   'P 1'
#
loop_
_entity.id
_entity.type
_entity.pdbx_description
1 polymer ?
#
loop_
_entity_poly.entity_id
_entity_poly.type
_entity_poly.pdbx_seq_one_letter_code
_entity_poly.pdbx_strand_id
1 'polypeptide(L)'
;MTILMLLAVSAFAANPFLDAKDDKPVSAKFRGTEWGDEIGRGEIPLTARVVITRIAKMPWGAIFKIEFTDPKSRAKKPRQIRPDYFIVTDERITLLNEEDNDAAVKKISAMDKPPTFEDGDVRGITSGKLDHEEGPWTTTIEVKGDECTYLASHNSGHFAKIIWKKGIGLIEYAMGYGAMADGFRLKRQK
;
A
#
# COMPACT_ATOMS: atom_id res chain seq x y z
N MET A 1 -18.24 -41.39 -24.98
CA MET A 1 -18.06 -39.98 -25.38
C MET A 1 -17.69 -39.20 -24.11
N THR A 2 -16.38 -39.03 -23.90
CA THR A 2 -15.84 -38.42 -22.66
C THR A 2 -15.69 -36.94 -22.91
N ILE A 3 -16.53 -36.13 -22.24
CA ILE A 3 -16.46 -34.67 -22.32
C ILE A 3 -15.29 -34.23 -21.42
N LEU A 4 -14.21 -33.81 -22.03
CA LEU A 4 -13.08 -33.17 -21.37
C LEU A 4 -13.50 -31.75 -21.04
N MET A 5 -13.91 -31.48 -19.78
CA MET A 5 -14.07 -30.11 -19.30
C MET A 5 -12.69 -29.46 -19.17
N LEU A 6 -12.33 -28.62 -20.12
CA LEU A 6 -11.21 -27.68 -19.95
C LEU A 6 -11.62 -26.66 -18.90
N LEU A 7 -11.12 -26.82 -17.68
CA LEU A 7 -11.12 -25.75 -16.70
C LEU A 7 -10.16 -24.66 -17.20
N ALA A 8 -10.70 -23.62 -17.77
CA ALA A 8 -9.95 -22.39 -18.04
C ALA A 8 -9.53 -21.80 -16.68
N VAL A 9 -8.31 -22.06 -16.27
CA VAL A 9 -7.68 -21.34 -15.16
C VAL A 9 -7.50 -19.90 -15.67
N SER A 10 -8.38 -19.00 -15.29
CA SER A 10 -8.16 -17.56 -15.51
C SER A 10 -6.85 -17.19 -14.85
N ALA A 11 -5.80 -16.96 -15.64
CA ALA A 11 -4.58 -16.38 -15.13
C ALA A 11 -4.96 -14.97 -14.65
N PHE A 12 -4.87 -14.73 -13.34
CA PHE A 12 -5.00 -13.39 -12.78
C PHE A 12 -4.01 -12.48 -13.50
N ALA A 13 -4.52 -11.46 -14.21
CA ALA A 13 -3.68 -10.47 -14.84
C ALA A 13 -2.98 -9.66 -13.75
N ALA A 14 -1.65 -9.61 -13.79
CA ALA A 14 -0.89 -8.86 -12.80
C ALA A 14 -1.25 -7.37 -12.86
N ASN A 15 -1.53 -6.76 -11.71
CA ASN A 15 -1.76 -5.33 -11.64
C ASN A 15 -0.48 -4.59 -12.08
N PRO A 16 -0.54 -3.64 -13.02
CA PRO A 16 0.65 -3.01 -13.59
C PRO A 16 1.45 -2.16 -12.60
N PHE A 17 0.85 -1.77 -11.47
CA PHE A 17 1.49 -0.96 -10.44
C PHE A 17 2.09 -1.78 -9.29
N LEU A 18 1.69 -3.03 -9.13
CA LEU A 18 2.24 -3.92 -8.12
C LEU A 18 2.85 -5.15 -8.78
N ASP A 19 4.12 -5.03 -9.15
CA ASP A 19 4.88 -6.11 -9.79
C ASP A 19 5.46 -7.05 -8.73
N ALA A 20 4.62 -7.83 -8.09
CA ALA A 20 5.05 -9.01 -7.35
C ALA A 20 4.72 -10.24 -8.19
N LYS A 21 5.54 -10.45 -9.21
CA LYS A 21 5.51 -11.66 -10.00
C LYS A 21 6.02 -12.78 -9.11
N ASP A 22 5.30 -13.88 -9.05
CA ASP A 22 5.63 -15.05 -8.27
C ASP A 22 5.44 -14.93 -6.74
N ASP A 23 5.57 -16.06 -6.05
CA ASP A 23 5.42 -16.18 -4.59
C ASP A 23 6.67 -15.69 -3.82
N LYS A 24 7.60 -15.03 -4.51
CA LYS A 24 8.83 -14.53 -3.89
C LYS A 24 8.66 -13.10 -3.39
N PRO A 25 9.09 -12.81 -2.17
CA PRO A 25 9.11 -11.44 -1.67
C PRO A 25 9.97 -10.53 -2.57
N VAL A 26 9.43 -9.37 -2.91
CA VAL A 26 10.17 -8.31 -3.60
C VAL A 26 10.70 -7.35 -2.55
N SER A 27 11.98 -7.05 -2.57
CA SER A 27 12.57 -6.09 -1.64
C SER A 27 13.30 -4.97 -2.35
N ALA A 28 13.19 -3.76 -1.78
CA ALA A 28 13.90 -2.59 -2.26
C ALA A 28 14.41 -1.73 -1.09
N LYS A 29 15.48 -0.98 -1.33
CA LYS A 29 15.97 0.01 -0.37
C LYS A 29 15.23 1.32 -0.55
N PHE A 30 14.85 1.92 0.58
CA PHE A 30 14.22 3.23 0.63
C PHE A 30 15.04 4.17 1.50
N ARG A 31 15.04 5.43 1.13
CA ARG A 31 15.71 6.51 1.86
C ARG A 31 14.81 7.74 1.90
N GLY A 32 14.88 8.46 3.00
CA GLY A 32 14.15 9.70 3.18
C GLY A 32 14.44 10.32 4.52
N THR A 33 13.38 10.84 5.14
CA THR A 33 13.46 11.55 6.42
C THR A 33 12.31 11.15 7.33
N GLU A 34 12.52 11.31 8.61
CA GLU A 34 11.49 11.32 9.63
C GLU A 34 11.57 12.63 10.42
N TRP A 35 10.46 13.03 11.02
CA TRP A 35 10.34 14.23 11.86
C TRP A 35 9.37 13.96 13.01
N GLY A 36 9.44 14.76 14.06
CA GLY A 36 8.55 14.68 15.21
C GLY A 36 9.20 15.22 16.48
N ASP A 37 8.38 15.52 17.46
CA ASP A 37 8.83 16.12 18.72
C ASP A 37 9.80 15.23 19.52
N GLU A 38 9.58 13.91 19.47
CA GLU A 38 10.45 12.94 20.18
C GLU A 38 11.85 12.81 19.57
N ILE A 39 12.01 13.14 18.30
CA ILE A 39 13.29 12.99 17.59
C ILE A 39 14.11 14.28 17.51
N GLY A 40 13.53 15.40 17.95
CA GLY A 40 14.15 16.71 17.94
C GLY A 40 13.65 17.62 16.81
N ARG A 41 14.17 18.85 16.76
CA ARG A 41 13.76 19.80 15.73
C ARG A 41 14.33 19.45 14.37
N GLY A 42 13.47 19.47 13.35
CA GLY A 42 13.84 19.28 11.96
C GLY A 42 13.66 17.84 11.45
N GLU A 43 14.11 17.61 10.22
CA GLU A 43 14.05 16.31 9.58
C GLU A 43 15.34 15.52 9.80
N ILE A 44 15.23 14.27 10.19
CA ILE A 44 16.35 13.35 10.41
C ILE A 44 16.36 12.30 9.29
N PRO A 45 17.54 11.97 8.72
CA PRO A 45 17.65 10.92 7.71
C PRO A 45 17.12 9.56 8.22
N LEU A 46 16.26 8.95 7.43
CA LEU A 46 15.69 7.63 7.63
C LEU A 46 15.97 6.74 6.43
N THR A 47 16.39 5.50 6.68
CA THR A 47 16.49 4.46 5.65
C THR A 47 15.74 3.23 6.12
N ALA A 48 15.15 2.49 5.19
CA ALA A 48 14.51 1.22 5.47
C ALA A 48 14.63 0.29 4.25
N ARG A 49 14.49 -1.00 4.48
CA ARG A 49 14.21 -1.96 3.43
C ARG A 49 12.69 -2.17 3.40
N VAL A 50 12.08 -1.99 2.25
CA VAL A 50 10.69 -2.35 2.03
C VAL A 50 10.64 -3.76 1.46
N VAL A 51 9.82 -4.60 2.06
CA VAL A 51 9.57 -5.98 1.62
C VAL A 51 8.08 -6.11 1.29
N ILE A 52 7.78 -6.52 0.08
CA ILE A 52 6.42 -6.77 -0.39
C ILE A 52 6.26 -8.27 -0.57
N THR A 53 5.35 -8.86 0.17
CA THR A 53 5.09 -10.30 0.17
C THR A 53 3.64 -10.58 -0.18
N ARG A 54 3.41 -11.48 -1.14
CA ARG A 54 2.06 -12.01 -1.36
C ARG A 54 1.74 -13.01 -0.26
N ILE A 55 0.70 -12.74 0.53
CA ILE A 55 0.30 -13.58 1.66
C ILE A 55 -0.91 -14.46 1.38
N ALA A 56 -1.70 -14.11 0.36
CA ALA A 56 -2.81 -14.92 -0.12
C ALA A 56 -3.03 -14.70 -1.63
N LYS A 57 -3.46 -15.76 -2.32
CA LYS A 57 -3.86 -15.72 -3.73
C LYS A 57 -5.24 -16.31 -3.87
N MET A 58 -6.12 -15.59 -4.55
CA MET A 58 -7.50 -15.99 -4.86
C MET A 58 -7.71 -16.01 -6.39
N PRO A 59 -8.76 -16.66 -6.90
CA PRO A 59 -9.07 -16.64 -8.34
C PRO A 59 -9.26 -15.23 -8.91
N TRP A 60 -9.69 -14.29 -8.08
CA TRP A 60 -10.01 -12.91 -8.44
C TRP A 60 -8.90 -11.90 -8.06
N GLY A 61 -7.85 -12.30 -7.34
CA GLY A 61 -6.82 -11.37 -6.88
C GLY A 61 -5.84 -11.95 -5.89
N ALA A 62 -5.20 -11.06 -5.14
CA ALA A 62 -4.21 -11.43 -4.13
C ALA A 62 -4.20 -10.42 -2.99
N ILE A 63 -3.69 -10.85 -1.82
CA ILE A 63 -3.40 -9.96 -0.70
C ILE A 63 -1.89 -9.87 -0.55
N PHE A 64 -1.39 -8.64 -0.49
CA PHE A 64 0.02 -8.33 -0.28
C PHE A 64 0.22 -7.63 1.06
N LYS A 65 1.31 -7.97 1.73
CA LYS A 65 1.81 -7.29 2.91
C LYS A 65 3.03 -6.46 2.52
N ILE A 66 3.07 -5.21 2.97
CA ILE A 66 4.22 -4.32 2.83
C ILE A 66 4.81 -4.13 4.22
N GLU A 67 6.07 -4.49 4.39
CA GLU A 67 6.81 -4.36 5.64
C GLU A 67 8.01 -3.45 5.45
N PHE A 68 8.27 -2.64 6.47
CA PHE A 68 9.47 -1.81 6.55
C PHE A 68 10.42 -2.46 7.54
N THR A 69 11.46 -3.11 7.02
CA THR A 69 12.44 -3.81 7.82
C THR A 69 13.73 -3.00 7.95
N ASP A 70 14.47 -3.25 9.02
CA ASP A 70 15.75 -2.60 9.31
C ASP A 70 15.71 -1.05 9.22
N PRO A 71 14.74 -0.37 9.84
CA PRO A 71 14.71 1.08 9.83
C PRO A 71 15.96 1.59 10.56
N LYS A 72 16.73 2.44 9.86
CA LYS A 72 17.93 3.08 10.43
C LYS A 72 17.73 4.58 10.44
N SER A 73 17.79 5.13 11.62
CA SER A 73 17.67 6.55 11.87
C SER A 73 18.70 6.97 12.94
N ARG A 74 19.00 8.25 12.98
CA ARG A 74 19.77 8.86 14.07
C ARG A 74 18.90 9.29 15.27
N ALA A 75 17.59 9.07 15.18
CA ALA A 75 16.69 9.31 16.29
C ALA A 75 17.04 8.43 17.50
N LYS A 76 16.86 8.96 18.71
CA LYS A 76 17.09 8.21 19.97
C LYS A 76 16.19 6.97 20.05
N LYS A 77 14.99 7.06 19.48
CA LYS A 77 14.03 5.95 19.34
C LYS A 77 13.66 5.84 17.85
N PRO A 78 14.19 4.86 17.13
CA PRO A 78 13.78 4.63 15.75
C PRO A 78 12.27 4.41 15.65
N ARG A 79 11.65 5.01 14.64
CA ARG A 79 10.22 4.84 14.37
C ARG A 79 9.91 3.39 14.01
N GLN A 80 8.90 2.85 14.64
CA GLN A 80 8.29 1.60 14.20
C GLN A 80 7.24 1.93 13.15
N ILE A 81 7.48 1.48 11.91
CA ILE A 81 6.51 1.59 10.83
C ILE A 81 5.74 0.27 10.80
N ARG A 82 4.43 0.35 11.06
CA ARG A 82 3.56 -0.84 11.01
C ARG A 82 3.46 -1.35 9.58
N PRO A 83 3.30 -2.66 9.39
CA PRO A 83 3.04 -3.21 8.07
C PRO A 83 1.64 -2.81 7.60
N ASP A 84 1.53 -2.58 6.29
CA ASP A 84 0.24 -2.36 5.62
C ASP A 84 -0.11 -3.55 4.73
N TYR A 85 -1.40 -3.78 4.57
CA TYR A 85 -1.95 -4.87 3.78
C TYR A 85 -2.75 -4.29 2.61
N PHE A 86 -2.63 -4.91 1.45
CA PHE A 86 -3.29 -4.45 0.23
C PHE A 86 -3.98 -5.61 -0.46
N ILE A 87 -5.24 -5.39 -0.83
CA ILE A 87 -5.98 -6.27 -1.72
C ILE A 87 -5.72 -5.79 -3.14
N VAL A 88 -5.25 -6.69 -3.99
CA VAL A 88 -4.87 -6.40 -5.37
C VAL A 88 -5.67 -7.25 -6.33
N THR A 89 -6.38 -6.60 -7.22
CA THR A 89 -7.02 -7.20 -8.39
C THR A 89 -6.31 -6.70 -9.66
N ASP A 90 -6.70 -7.13 -10.83
CA ASP A 90 -6.23 -6.61 -12.11
C ASP A 90 -6.57 -5.11 -12.30
N GLU A 91 -7.67 -4.67 -11.68
CA GLU A 91 -8.18 -3.30 -11.79
C GLU A 91 -7.80 -2.38 -10.64
N ARG A 92 -7.45 -2.91 -9.46
CA ARG A 92 -7.34 -2.12 -8.22
C ARG A 92 -6.22 -2.58 -7.31
N ILE A 93 -5.71 -1.62 -6.53
CA ILE A 93 -5.01 -1.87 -5.28
C ILE A 93 -5.80 -1.15 -4.19
N THR A 94 -6.25 -1.89 -3.17
CA THR A 94 -7.06 -1.35 -2.08
C THR A 94 -6.31 -1.56 -0.76
N LEU A 95 -6.18 -0.52 0.03
CA LEU A 95 -5.61 -0.62 1.37
C LEU A 95 -6.59 -1.38 2.27
N LEU A 96 -6.10 -2.41 2.95
CA LEU A 96 -6.85 -3.13 3.97
C LEU A 96 -6.64 -2.41 5.29
N ASN A 97 -7.64 -1.62 5.69
CA ASN A 97 -7.60 -0.82 6.91
C ASN A 97 -8.53 -1.44 7.96
N GLU A 98 -8.07 -2.52 8.58
CA GLU A 98 -8.80 -3.25 9.61
C GLU A 98 -8.02 -3.25 10.93
N GLU A 99 -8.74 -3.28 12.07
CA GLU A 99 -8.09 -3.36 13.40
C GLU A 99 -7.32 -4.67 13.56
N ASP A 100 -7.88 -5.77 13.07
CA ASP A 100 -7.25 -7.11 13.03
C ASP A 100 -7.04 -7.55 11.59
N ASN A 101 -5.87 -7.20 11.04
CA ASN A 101 -5.51 -7.54 9.67
C ASN A 101 -5.43 -9.06 9.43
N ASP A 102 -5.04 -9.86 10.41
CA ASP A 102 -4.91 -11.31 10.25
C ASP A 102 -6.29 -11.97 10.13
N ALA A 103 -7.26 -11.55 10.95
CA ALA A 103 -8.64 -11.99 10.84
C ALA A 103 -9.27 -11.54 9.50
N ALA A 104 -9.04 -10.31 9.09
CA ALA A 104 -9.52 -9.77 7.81
C ALA A 104 -8.94 -10.54 6.62
N VAL A 105 -7.63 -10.80 6.61
CA VAL A 105 -6.97 -11.62 5.58
C VAL A 105 -7.61 -13.00 5.49
N LYS A 106 -7.82 -13.69 6.61
CA LYS A 106 -8.45 -15.00 6.64
C LYS A 106 -9.88 -14.97 6.07
N LYS A 107 -10.68 -13.98 6.47
CA LYS A 107 -12.04 -13.78 5.97
C LYS A 107 -12.06 -13.54 4.46
N ILE A 108 -11.24 -12.61 3.97
CA ILE A 108 -11.21 -12.22 2.57
C ILE A 108 -10.64 -13.34 1.69
N SER A 109 -9.66 -14.08 2.18
CA SER A 109 -9.08 -15.22 1.43
C SER A 109 -10.07 -16.36 1.19
N ALA A 110 -11.14 -16.44 1.98
CA ALA A 110 -12.21 -17.43 1.81
C ALA A 110 -13.34 -16.96 0.87
N MET A 111 -13.28 -15.75 0.32
CA MET A 111 -14.31 -15.19 -0.54
C MET A 111 -14.13 -15.63 -2.01
N ASP A 112 -15.24 -15.95 -2.67
CA ASP A 112 -15.25 -16.29 -4.12
C ASP A 112 -15.14 -15.04 -5.03
N LYS A 113 -15.35 -13.85 -4.47
CA LYS A 113 -15.33 -12.56 -5.16
C LYS A 113 -14.50 -11.55 -4.38
N PRO A 114 -13.92 -10.53 -5.04
CA PRO A 114 -13.32 -9.43 -4.33
C PRO A 114 -14.35 -8.76 -3.43
N PRO A 115 -13.98 -8.36 -2.21
CA PRO A 115 -14.89 -7.62 -1.35
C PRO A 115 -15.33 -6.34 -2.04
N THR A 116 -16.60 -5.99 -1.89
CA THR A 116 -17.11 -4.67 -2.25
C THR A 116 -16.84 -3.76 -1.08
N PHE A 117 -16.01 -2.76 -1.30
CA PHE A 117 -15.80 -1.71 -0.35
C PHE A 117 -16.83 -0.62 -0.60
N GLU A 118 -17.45 -0.12 0.46
CA GLU A 118 -18.31 1.05 0.41
C GLU A 118 -17.47 2.32 0.14
N ASP A 119 -18.13 3.43 -0.13
CA ASP A 119 -17.45 4.69 -0.35
C ASP A 119 -16.58 5.04 0.86
N GLY A 120 -15.33 5.44 0.64
CA GLY A 120 -14.33 5.67 1.66
C GLY A 120 -13.11 4.75 1.56
N ASP A 121 -13.28 3.54 1.05
CA ASP A 121 -12.16 2.63 0.83
C ASP A 121 -11.33 3.05 -0.39
N VAL A 122 -10.03 2.82 -0.30
CA VAL A 122 -9.08 3.12 -1.38
C VAL A 122 -9.45 2.34 -2.63
N ARG A 123 -10.04 3.02 -3.59
CA ARG A 123 -10.53 2.41 -4.83
C ARG A 123 -9.71 2.83 -6.02
N GLY A 124 -9.36 1.85 -6.84
CA GLY A 124 -8.93 2.09 -8.21
C GLY A 124 -7.58 2.77 -8.38
N ILE A 125 -6.50 2.02 -8.28
CA ILE A 125 -5.16 2.51 -8.65
C ILE A 125 -4.86 2.19 -10.13
N THR A 126 -5.84 2.04 -11.00
CA THR A 126 -5.58 1.60 -12.38
C THR A 126 -5.85 2.64 -13.44
N SER A 127 -6.77 3.57 -13.20
CA SER A 127 -7.07 4.61 -14.20
C SER A 127 -7.84 5.78 -13.59
N GLY A 128 -7.56 6.99 -14.06
CA GLY A 128 -8.35 8.17 -13.77
C GLY A 128 -8.00 8.89 -12.46
N LYS A 129 -8.96 9.65 -12.00
CA LYS A 129 -8.90 10.44 -10.77
C LYS A 129 -10.11 10.09 -9.92
N LEU A 130 -9.86 9.81 -8.65
CA LEU A 130 -10.87 9.70 -7.63
C LEU A 130 -10.64 10.82 -6.61
N ASP A 131 -11.68 11.63 -6.38
CA ASP A 131 -11.75 12.52 -5.24
C ASP A 131 -12.90 12.04 -4.37
N HIS A 132 -12.63 11.82 -3.10
CA HIS A 132 -13.62 11.39 -2.12
C HIS A 132 -13.44 12.15 -0.83
N GLU A 133 -14.55 12.60 -0.26
CA GLU A 133 -14.59 13.29 1.03
C GLU A 133 -15.46 12.49 2.00
N GLU A 134 -14.91 12.17 3.16
CA GLU A 134 -15.62 11.50 4.25
C GLU A 134 -15.31 12.18 5.59
N GLY A 135 -16.25 12.94 6.08
CA GLY A 135 -16.08 13.74 7.29
C GLY A 135 -14.88 14.68 7.18
N PRO A 136 -13.88 14.57 8.10
CA PRO A 136 -12.69 15.39 8.06
C PRO A 136 -11.58 14.87 7.12
N TRP A 137 -11.80 13.76 6.40
CA TRP A 137 -10.84 13.15 5.49
C TRP A 137 -11.16 13.49 4.05
N THR A 138 -10.11 13.76 3.28
CA THR A 138 -10.12 13.86 1.82
C THR A 138 -9.17 12.83 1.26
N THR A 139 -9.64 11.99 0.36
CA THR A 139 -8.85 10.98 -0.33
C THR A 139 -8.81 11.26 -1.82
N THR A 140 -7.62 11.35 -2.39
CA THR A 140 -7.40 11.55 -3.82
C THR A 140 -6.56 10.40 -4.37
N ILE A 141 -7.01 9.82 -5.47
CA ILE A 141 -6.23 8.86 -6.27
C ILE A 141 -6.09 9.44 -7.66
N GLU A 142 -4.86 9.62 -8.11
CA GLU A 142 -4.57 10.19 -9.41
C GLU A 142 -3.55 9.33 -10.16
N VAL A 143 -3.90 8.97 -11.40
CA VAL A 143 -2.99 8.29 -12.32
C VAL A 143 -2.51 9.27 -13.37
N LYS A 144 -1.21 9.51 -13.41
CA LYS A 144 -0.52 10.33 -14.41
C LYS A 144 0.57 9.50 -15.10
N GLY A 145 0.33 9.16 -16.35
CA GLY A 145 1.27 8.35 -17.14
C GLY A 145 1.48 6.97 -16.52
N ASP A 146 2.69 6.71 -16.04
CA ASP A 146 3.09 5.46 -15.40
C ASP A 146 3.10 5.51 -13.86
N GLU A 147 2.66 6.61 -13.26
CA GLU A 147 2.59 6.79 -11.81
C GLU A 147 1.14 6.89 -11.32
N CYS A 148 0.87 6.26 -10.17
CA CYS A 148 -0.36 6.40 -9.43
C CYS A 148 -0.05 6.93 -8.03
N THR A 149 -0.67 8.04 -7.67
CA THR A 149 -0.57 8.68 -6.36
C THR A 149 -1.87 8.47 -5.58
N TYR A 150 -1.76 7.85 -4.43
CA TYR A 150 -2.76 7.86 -3.38
C TYR A 150 -2.39 8.92 -2.35
N LEU A 151 -3.33 9.78 -2.00
CA LEU A 151 -3.18 10.78 -0.96
C LEU A 151 -4.47 10.83 -0.12
N ALA A 152 -4.36 10.47 1.16
CA ALA A 152 -5.39 10.74 2.14
C ALA A 152 -4.90 11.86 3.07
N SER A 153 -5.75 12.83 3.36
CA SER A 153 -5.45 13.93 4.27
C SER A 153 -6.62 14.22 5.18
N HIS A 154 -6.32 14.60 6.41
CA HIS A 154 -7.29 14.97 7.44
C HIS A 154 -7.11 16.44 7.81
N ASN A 155 -8.19 17.12 8.16
CA ASN A 155 -8.18 18.55 8.52
C ASN A 155 -7.23 18.89 9.68
N SER A 156 -6.91 17.93 10.56
CA SER A 156 -5.92 18.09 11.62
C SER A 156 -4.45 17.96 11.15
N GLY A 157 -4.21 17.78 9.83
CA GLY A 157 -2.87 17.64 9.27
C GLY A 157 -2.35 16.19 9.23
N HIS A 158 -3.15 15.17 9.60
CA HIS A 158 -2.80 13.79 9.32
C HIS A 158 -2.82 13.54 7.82
N PHE A 159 -1.85 12.77 7.32
CA PHE A 159 -1.86 12.37 5.92
C PHE A 159 -1.18 11.02 5.70
N ALA A 160 -1.59 10.34 4.63
CA ALA A 160 -0.88 9.21 4.06
C ALA A 160 -0.69 9.45 2.56
N LYS A 161 0.53 9.28 2.04
CA LYS A 161 0.85 9.41 0.63
C LYS A 161 1.61 8.19 0.15
N ILE A 162 1.07 7.51 -0.83
CA ILE A 162 1.66 6.32 -1.43
C ILE A 162 1.74 6.53 -2.93
N ILE A 163 2.91 6.30 -3.52
CA ILE A 163 3.10 6.39 -4.98
C ILE A 163 3.59 5.06 -5.51
N TRP A 164 2.88 4.57 -6.51
CA TRP A 164 3.19 3.38 -7.28
C TRP A 164 3.60 3.73 -8.69
N LYS A 165 4.50 2.94 -9.28
CA LYS A 165 4.93 3.11 -10.67
C LYS A 165 4.80 1.80 -11.43
N LYS A 166 4.24 1.85 -12.64
CA LYS A 166 4.07 0.68 -13.51
C LYS A 166 5.40 -0.01 -13.74
N GLY A 167 5.43 -1.33 -13.58
CA GLY A 167 6.61 -2.17 -13.77
C GLY A 167 7.71 -2.02 -12.70
N ILE A 168 7.53 -1.13 -11.71
CA ILE A 168 8.49 -0.87 -10.63
C ILE A 168 7.88 -1.19 -9.26
N GLY A 169 6.58 -0.95 -9.09
CA GLY A 169 5.88 -1.07 -7.81
C GLY A 169 5.96 0.19 -6.95
N LEU A 170 6.04 0.02 -5.64
CA LEU A 170 6.09 1.11 -4.68
C LEU A 170 7.36 1.96 -4.87
N ILE A 171 7.19 3.28 -5.02
CA ILE A 171 8.31 4.22 -5.18
C ILE A 171 8.37 5.31 -4.11
N GLU A 172 7.26 5.66 -3.46
CA GLU A 172 7.21 6.60 -2.33
C GLU A 172 6.18 6.13 -1.31
N TYR A 173 6.53 6.28 -0.03
CA TYR A 173 5.63 6.04 1.09
C TYR A 173 5.86 7.11 2.15
N ALA A 174 4.81 7.83 2.53
CA ALA A 174 4.88 8.89 3.52
C ALA A 174 3.64 8.89 4.40
N MET A 175 3.82 9.14 5.67
CA MET A 175 2.76 9.35 6.65
C MET A 175 3.12 10.52 7.56
N GLY A 176 2.10 11.28 7.97
CA GLY A 176 2.23 12.33 8.96
C GLY A 176 1.05 12.32 9.93
N TYR A 177 1.34 12.68 11.15
CA TYR A 177 0.37 12.74 12.26
C TYR A 177 0.26 14.20 12.74
N GLY A 178 -0.77 14.89 12.28
CA GLY A 178 -1.04 16.32 12.34
C GLY A 178 -0.60 17.07 13.59
N ALA A 179 -1.37 17.01 14.66
CA ALA A 179 -1.14 17.82 15.87
C ALA A 179 0.21 17.54 16.57
N MET A 180 0.80 16.36 16.35
CA MET A 180 2.12 16.00 16.90
C MET A 180 3.28 16.38 15.98
N ALA A 181 2.99 17.00 14.84
CA ALA A 181 3.96 17.32 13.80
C ALA A 181 4.96 16.16 13.52
N ASP A 182 4.44 14.94 13.55
CA ASP A 182 5.21 13.69 13.55
C ASP A 182 4.99 12.94 12.23
N GLY A 183 6.02 12.34 11.65
CA GLY A 183 5.86 11.63 10.40
C GLY A 183 7.16 11.14 9.79
N PHE A 184 7.03 10.59 8.59
CA PHE A 184 8.17 10.16 7.76
C PHE A 184 7.83 10.19 6.28
N ARG A 185 8.87 10.23 5.46
CA ARG A 185 8.80 10.06 4.02
C ARG A 185 9.96 9.18 3.56
N LEU A 186 9.64 8.15 2.82
CA LEU A 186 10.62 7.22 2.25
C LEU A 186 10.42 7.13 0.73
N LYS A 187 11.50 7.21 -0.03
CA LYS A 187 11.54 7.04 -1.49
C LYS A 187 12.45 5.89 -1.86
N ARG A 188 12.03 5.11 -2.86
CA ARG A 188 12.82 4.01 -3.40
C ARG A 188 14.13 4.54 -3.97
N GLN A 189 15.21 3.86 -3.61
CA GLN A 189 16.51 4.10 -4.23
C GLN A 189 16.58 3.41 -5.60
N LYS A 190 17.26 4.06 -6.53
CA LYS A 190 17.54 3.48 -7.86
C LYS A 190 18.51 2.30 -7.75
#